data_31394edc3f79780a925432aaa744fdab
#
_entry.id   31394edc3f79780a925432aaa744fdab
#
_cell.length_a   1.000
_cell.length_b   1.000
_cell.length_c   1.000
_cell.angle_alpha   90.00
_cell.angle_beta   90.00
_cell.angle_gamma   90.00
#
_symmetry.space_group_name_H-M   'P 1'
#
loop_
_entity.id
_entity.type
_entity.pdbx_description
1 polymer ?
#
loop_
_entity_poly.entity_id
_entity_poly.type
_entity_poly.pdbx_seq_one_letter_code
_entity_poly.pdbx_strand_id
1 'polypeptide(L)'
;LIILLSLKTSANLADDRFVAQKKSVSVEVVKDTTPVDVFGDSAIFIGDSHTANHYWGWQKILCDNTGLKMTNVSVGGKITAWMLTIAKTSVSKKYDYCFIYGGANDMYGSVKAIKAVKNIQGIVDICNQNDVEAIVVTGFNPFDCVVTPNNPGYPKRYADFQQMLLDSIKGAEVIDTRKAVIRKDCGDAICHMNHSGHRKMAETIIEKMNLKTKNTH
;
A
#
# COMPACT_ATOMS: atom_id res chain seq x y z
N LEU A 1 -18.14 -3.66 11.32
CA LEU A 1 -17.46 -4.26 12.48
C LEU A 1 -18.52 -4.85 13.42
N ILE A 2 -18.67 -6.17 13.42
CA ILE A 2 -19.62 -6.86 14.32
C ILE A 2 -18.84 -7.32 15.55
N ILE A 3 -19.22 -6.81 16.73
CA ILE A 3 -18.62 -7.20 18.02
C ILE A 3 -19.51 -8.26 18.67
N LEU A 4 -19.03 -9.50 18.75
CA LEU A 4 -19.69 -10.58 19.48
C LEU A 4 -19.04 -10.71 20.87
N LEU A 5 -19.83 -10.47 21.93
CA LEU A 5 -19.43 -10.68 23.32
C LEU A 5 -19.80 -12.10 23.75
N SER A 6 -18.83 -12.98 23.95
CA SER A 6 -19.07 -14.29 24.57
C SER A 6 -18.55 -14.31 26.03
N LEU A 7 -19.44 -14.64 26.98
CA LEU A 7 -19.09 -14.85 28.38
C LEU A 7 -18.83 -16.35 28.61
N LYS A 8 -17.58 -16.73 28.85
CA LYS A 8 -17.26 -18.07 29.37
C LYS A 8 -17.13 -17.98 30.90
N THR A 9 -18.03 -18.64 31.59
CA THR A 9 -17.91 -18.86 33.05
C THR A 9 -17.35 -20.26 33.27
N SER A 10 -16.16 -20.38 33.86
CA SER A 10 -15.68 -21.66 34.45
C SER A 10 -15.84 -21.55 35.95
N ALA A 11 -16.69 -22.45 36.53
CA ALA A 11 -16.80 -22.60 37.96
C ALA A 11 -15.82 -23.70 38.41
N ASN A 12 -14.87 -23.34 39.29
CA ASN A 12 -14.13 -24.29 40.11
C ASN A 12 -14.53 -24.06 41.55
N LEU A 13 -15.14 -25.10 42.16
CA LEU A 13 -15.39 -25.19 43.57
C LEU A 13 -14.11 -25.70 44.25
N ALA A 14 -13.48 -24.88 45.08
CA ALA A 14 -12.86 -25.23 46.37
C ALA A 14 -12.02 -24.04 46.86
N ASP A 15 -12.29 -23.76 48.13
CA ASP A 15 -11.46 -23.04 49.13
C ASP A 15 -11.66 -21.54 49.33
N ASP A 16 -12.12 -21.27 50.56
CA ASP A 16 -12.39 -19.96 51.12
C ASP A 16 -11.10 -19.10 51.31
N ARG A 17 -10.83 -18.20 50.37
CA ARG A 17 -10.16 -16.93 50.60
C ARG A 17 -10.58 -15.96 49.52
N PHE A 18 -11.08 -14.81 49.87
CA PHE A 18 -11.42 -13.71 48.97
C PHE A 18 -10.22 -13.30 48.09
N VAL A 19 -10.06 -13.91 46.94
CA VAL A 19 -9.24 -13.40 45.85
C VAL A 19 -10.18 -12.87 44.79
N ALA A 20 -10.19 -11.53 44.62
CA ALA A 20 -10.94 -10.89 43.55
C ALA A 20 -10.48 -11.44 42.20
N GLN A 21 -11.26 -12.37 41.62
CA GLN A 21 -11.02 -12.85 40.27
C GLN A 21 -11.24 -11.71 39.29
N LYS A 22 -10.15 -11.20 38.71
CA LYS A 22 -10.22 -10.36 37.50
C LYS A 22 -10.84 -11.21 36.39
N LYS A 23 -12.13 -10.96 36.08
CA LYS A 23 -12.76 -11.49 34.86
C LYS A 23 -12.02 -10.90 33.67
N SER A 24 -11.22 -11.68 32.98
CA SER A 24 -10.69 -11.30 31.67
C SER A 24 -11.80 -11.47 30.64
N VAL A 25 -12.25 -10.36 30.05
CA VAL A 25 -13.13 -10.36 28.89
C VAL A 25 -12.23 -10.41 27.67
N SER A 26 -12.18 -11.56 26.98
CA SER A 26 -11.55 -11.64 25.69
C SER A 26 -12.55 -11.15 24.64
N VAL A 27 -12.23 -10.07 23.97
CA VAL A 27 -12.98 -9.60 22.79
C VAL A 27 -12.39 -10.31 21.58
N GLU A 28 -13.11 -11.26 21.03
CA GLU A 28 -12.77 -11.82 19.71
C GLU A 28 -13.27 -10.86 18.64
N VAL A 29 -12.32 -10.19 17.96
CA VAL A 29 -12.63 -9.37 16.78
C VAL A 29 -12.77 -10.32 15.60
N VAL A 30 -13.98 -10.63 15.22
CA VAL A 30 -14.26 -11.34 13.97
C VAL A 30 -13.96 -10.39 12.82
N LYS A 31 -12.88 -10.66 12.11
CA LYS A 31 -12.52 -9.91 10.91
C LYS A 31 -13.56 -10.26 9.82
N ASP A 32 -14.25 -9.25 9.31
CA ASP A 32 -15.12 -9.42 8.15
C ASP A 32 -14.25 -9.88 6.97
N THR A 33 -14.52 -11.06 6.45
CA THR A 33 -13.81 -11.67 5.33
C THR A 33 -14.55 -11.52 4.01
N THR A 34 -15.65 -10.80 3.99
CA THR A 34 -16.40 -10.53 2.75
C THR A 34 -15.53 -9.71 1.81
N PRO A 35 -15.34 -10.14 0.55
CA PRO A 35 -14.57 -9.37 -0.42
C PRO A 35 -15.19 -7.99 -0.68
N VAL A 36 -14.34 -6.97 -0.73
CA VAL A 36 -14.73 -5.59 -0.98
C VAL A 36 -15.04 -5.43 -2.47
N ASP A 37 -16.28 -5.02 -2.80
CA ASP A 37 -16.70 -4.75 -4.18
C ASP A 37 -16.42 -3.29 -4.52
N VAL A 38 -15.50 -3.06 -5.44
CA VAL A 38 -15.08 -1.74 -5.92
C VAL A 38 -15.45 -1.49 -7.38
N PHE A 39 -16.37 -2.31 -7.92
CA PHE A 39 -16.78 -2.20 -9.31
C PHE A 39 -17.46 -0.86 -9.60
N GLY A 40 -16.86 -0.09 -10.48
CA GLY A 40 -17.39 1.22 -10.88
C GLY A 40 -16.83 2.40 -10.07
N ASP A 41 -16.18 2.14 -8.93
CA ASP A 41 -15.48 3.16 -8.16
C ASP A 41 -14.34 3.78 -8.95
N SER A 42 -13.97 5.00 -8.61
CA SER A 42 -12.95 5.78 -9.30
C SER A 42 -11.65 5.85 -8.49
N ALA A 43 -10.54 5.56 -9.16
CA ALA A 43 -9.22 5.56 -8.56
C ALA A 43 -8.26 6.51 -9.28
N ILE A 44 -7.54 7.33 -8.52
CA ILE A 44 -6.40 8.11 -9.01
C ILE A 44 -5.10 7.45 -8.59
N PHE A 45 -4.14 7.36 -9.52
CA PHE A 45 -2.82 6.79 -9.29
C PHE A 45 -1.75 7.89 -9.39
N ILE A 46 -0.97 8.05 -8.33
CA ILE A 46 0.10 9.05 -8.20
C ILE A 46 1.41 8.33 -7.93
N GLY A 47 2.38 8.49 -8.84
CA GLY A 47 3.66 7.80 -8.70
C GLY A 47 4.72 8.25 -9.68
N ASP A 48 5.78 7.46 -9.74
CA ASP A 48 6.90 7.64 -10.67
C ASP A 48 6.85 6.63 -11.84
N SER A 49 8.01 6.26 -12.42
CA SER A 49 8.09 5.31 -13.54
C SER A 49 7.50 3.93 -13.24
N HIS A 50 7.47 3.51 -11.98
CA HIS A 50 6.88 2.24 -11.58
C HIS A 50 5.34 2.22 -11.68
N THR A 51 4.72 3.39 -11.75
CA THR A 51 3.26 3.57 -11.88
C THR A 51 2.86 4.23 -13.20
N ALA A 52 3.80 4.84 -13.94
CA ALA A 52 3.50 5.61 -15.16
C ALA A 52 3.08 4.77 -16.38
N ASN A 53 3.21 3.44 -16.36
CA ASN A 53 2.85 2.60 -17.50
C ASN A 53 1.33 2.47 -17.63
N HIS A 54 0.73 3.17 -18.56
CA HIS A 54 -0.71 3.21 -18.79
C HIS A 54 -1.27 1.97 -19.50
N TYR A 55 -0.44 1.16 -20.18
CA TYR A 55 -0.90 0.08 -21.06
C TYR A 55 -0.93 -1.28 -20.38
N TRP A 56 0.06 -1.59 -19.53
CA TRP A 56 0.22 -2.91 -18.91
C TRP A 56 0.82 -2.84 -17.49
N GLY A 57 0.84 -1.66 -16.88
CA GLY A 57 1.30 -1.46 -15.51
C GLY A 57 0.37 -2.12 -14.49
N TRP A 58 0.85 -2.30 -13.28
CA TRP A 58 0.11 -2.93 -12.18
C TRP A 58 -1.25 -2.25 -11.92
N GLN A 59 -1.33 -0.94 -12.05
CA GLN A 59 -2.56 -0.17 -11.88
C GLN A 59 -3.61 -0.50 -12.95
N LYS A 60 -3.17 -0.72 -14.20
CA LYS A 60 -4.07 -1.15 -15.28
C LYS A 60 -4.60 -2.57 -15.02
N ILE A 61 -3.71 -3.47 -14.59
CA ILE A 61 -4.08 -4.86 -14.27
C ILE A 61 -5.04 -4.89 -13.07
N LEU A 62 -4.78 -4.09 -12.03
CA LEU A 62 -5.67 -3.94 -10.88
C LEU A 62 -7.06 -3.51 -11.34
N CYS A 63 -7.16 -2.43 -12.11
CA CYS A 63 -8.44 -1.89 -12.56
C CYS A 63 -9.19 -2.84 -13.51
N ASP A 64 -8.49 -3.54 -14.41
CA ASP A 64 -9.09 -4.52 -15.29
C ASP A 64 -9.70 -5.69 -14.51
N ASN A 65 -9.04 -6.14 -13.45
CA ASN A 65 -9.50 -7.25 -12.64
C ASN A 65 -10.63 -6.86 -11.68
N THR A 66 -10.66 -5.65 -11.15
CA THR A 66 -11.63 -5.24 -10.12
C THR A 66 -12.79 -4.41 -10.64
N GLY A 67 -12.61 -3.72 -11.78
CA GLY A 67 -13.60 -2.79 -12.32
C GLY A 67 -13.46 -1.35 -11.87
N LEU A 68 -12.41 -1.02 -11.13
CA LEU A 68 -12.05 0.37 -10.82
C LEU A 68 -11.86 1.20 -12.10
N LYS A 69 -12.34 2.43 -12.07
CA LYS A 69 -12.13 3.42 -13.15
C LYS A 69 -10.82 4.15 -12.90
N MET A 70 -9.86 3.98 -13.81
CA MET A 70 -8.49 4.48 -13.65
C MET A 70 -8.32 5.93 -14.12
N THR A 71 -7.74 6.77 -13.28
CA THR A 71 -7.07 8.03 -13.66
C THR A 71 -5.61 7.94 -13.22
N ASN A 72 -4.66 7.91 -14.15
CA ASN A 72 -3.23 7.81 -13.83
C ASN A 72 -2.52 9.12 -14.17
N VAL A 73 -2.01 9.82 -13.15
CA VAL A 73 -1.25 11.08 -13.27
C VAL A 73 0.23 10.90 -12.97
N SER A 74 0.69 9.65 -12.90
CA SER A 74 2.10 9.31 -12.62
C SER A 74 3.01 9.67 -13.79
N VAL A 75 4.24 10.09 -13.48
CA VAL A 75 5.23 10.48 -14.50
C VAL A 75 6.60 9.89 -14.14
N GLY A 76 7.24 9.22 -15.12
CA GLY A 76 8.56 8.62 -14.94
C GLY A 76 9.63 9.64 -14.49
N GLY A 77 10.57 9.19 -13.66
CA GLY A 77 11.69 10.00 -13.16
C GLY A 77 11.32 11.03 -12.08
N LYS A 78 10.07 11.11 -11.67
CA LYS A 78 9.62 12.12 -10.69
C LYS A 78 9.90 11.68 -9.26
N ILE A 79 10.23 12.67 -8.41
CA ILE A 79 10.45 12.50 -6.97
C ILE A 79 9.15 12.80 -6.20
N THR A 80 9.11 12.39 -4.94
CA THR A 80 7.91 12.56 -4.07
C THR A 80 7.47 14.02 -3.89
N ALA A 81 8.39 14.98 -3.96
CA ALA A 81 8.05 16.41 -3.91
C ALA A 81 7.18 16.83 -5.11
N TRP A 82 7.47 16.30 -6.31
CA TRP A 82 6.63 16.53 -7.49
C TRP A 82 5.27 15.82 -7.34
N MET A 83 5.27 14.57 -6.84
CA MET A 83 4.03 13.82 -6.58
C MET A 83 3.09 14.60 -5.65
N LEU A 84 3.63 15.20 -4.57
CA LEU A 84 2.87 16.07 -3.66
C LEU A 84 2.30 17.30 -4.37
N THR A 85 3.05 17.90 -5.30
CA THR A 85 2.54 19.04 -6.09
C THR A 85 1.37 18.62 -6.98
N ILE A 86 1.47 17.47 -7.65
CA ILE A 86 0.38 16.94 -8.48
C ILE A 86 -0.84 16.57 -7.64
N ALA A 87 -0.65 15.98 -6.46
CA ALA A 87 -1.76 15.64 -5.55
C ALA A 87 -2.62 16.88 -5.22
N LYS A 88 -2.00 18.02 -4.95
CA LYS A 88 -2.69 19.29 -4.63
C LYS A 88 -3.65 19.76 -5.73
N THR A 89 -3.40 19.40 -6.98
CA THR A 89 -4.19 19.85 -8.13
C THR A 89 -5.08 18.76 -8.72
N SER A 90 -4.80 17.50 -8.43
CA SER A 90 -5.46 16.38 -9.08
C SER A 90 -6.39 15.59 -8.16
N VAL A 91 -6.08 15.48 -6.85
CA VAL A 91 -6.94 14.80 -5.89
C VAL A 91 -8.16 15.66 -5.58
N SER A 92 -9.32 15.04 -5.65
CA SER A 92 -10.60 15.71 -5.35
C SER A 92 -11.65 14.66 -4.99
N LYS A 93 -12.77 15.08 -4.40
CA LYS A 93 -13.91 14.23 -3.97
C LYS A 93 -14.56 13.37 -5.08
N LYS A 94 -14.14 13.51 -6.33
CA LYS A 94 -14.60 12.66 -7.44
C LYS A 94 -13.95 11.27 -7.46
N TYR A 95 -12.92 11.05 -6.66
CA TYR A 95 -12.24 9.77 -6.55
C TYR A 95 -12.60 9.10 -5.24
N ASP A 96 -12.80 7.79 -5.29
CA ASP A 96 -13.01 6.96 -4.11
C ASP A 96 -11.67 6.53 -3.51
N TYR A 97 -10.68 6.24 -4.36
CA TYR A 97 -9.34 5.76 -3.97
C TYR A 97 -8.22 6.60 -4.57
N CYS A 98 -7.12 6.74 -3.81
CA CYS A 98 -5.84 7.27 -4.30
C CYS A 98 -4.72 6.28 -4.02
N PHE A 99 -4.17 5.66 -5.06
CA PHE A 99 -3.02 4.77 -4.95
C PHE A 99 -1.73 5.56 -5.12
N ILE A 100 -0.82 5.45 -4.15
CA ILE A 100 0.43 6.22 -4.07
C ILE A 100 1.60 5.25 -4.08
N TYR A 101 2.41 5.26 -5.17
CA TYR A 101 3.62 4.44 -5.26
C TYR A 101 4.75 5.20 -5.95
N GLY A 102 5.80 5.54 -5.19
CA GLY A 102 6.98 6.24 -5.66
C GLY A 102 8.03 6.39 -4.56
N GLY A 103 9.05 7.21 -4.84
CA GLY A 103 10.18 7.45 -3.92
C GLY A 103 11.46 6.76 -4.32
N ALA A 104 11.44 5.87 -5.32
CA ALA A 104 12.64 5.25 -5.86
C ALA A 104 13.64 6.31 -6.38
N ASN A 105 13.15 7.33 -7.10
CA ASN A 105 13.99 8.42 -7.61
C ASN A 105 14.55 9.30 -6.49
N ASP A 106 13.82 9.54 -5.40
CA ASP A 106 14.31 10.22 -4.21
C ASP A 106 15.54 9.51 -3.64
N MET A 107 15.41 8.19 -3.46
CA MET A 107 16.48 7.36 -2.88
C MET A 107 17.65 7.16 -3.82
N TYR A 108 17.41 7.09 -5.12
CA TYR A 108 18.47 7.06 -6.14
C TYR A 108 19.26 8.37 -6.15
N GLY A 109 18.58 9.52 -6.08
CA GLY A 109 19.14 10.86 -6.01
C GLY A 109 19.64 11.28 -4.62
N SER A 110 19.64 10.36 -3.63
CA SER A 110 20.10 10.61 -2.25
C SER A 110 19.30 11.67 -1.49
N VAL A 111 18.02 11.85 -1.81
CA VAL A 111 17.09 12.61 -0.96
C VAL A 111 16.92 11.87 0.37
N LYS A 112 16.90 12.60 1.49
CA LYS A 112 16.70 11.99 2.80
C LYS A 112 15.36 11.27 2.87
N ALA A 113 15.34 10.01 3.30
CA ALA A 113 14.13 9.18 3.38
C ALA A 113 12.98 9.88 4.15
N ILE A 114 13.31 10.51 5.29
CA ILE A 114 12.33 11.27 6.09
C ILE A 114 11.65 12.39 5.30
N LYS A 115 12.34 13.03 4.35
CA LYS A 115 11.74 14.08 3.51
C LYS A 115 10.76 13.45 2.49
N ALA A 116 11.14 12.34 1.89
CA ALA A 116 10.27 11.61 0.97
C ALA A 116 9.02 11.07 1.68
N VAL A 117 9.17 10.49 2.87
CA VAL A 117 8.03 10.04 3.72
C VAL A 117 7.10 11.19 4.07
N LYS A 118 7.64 12.38 4.45
CA LYS A 118 6.81 13.57 4.71
C LYS A 118 6.01 14.02 3.47
N ASN A 119 6.59 13.90 2.29
CA ASN A 119 5.86 14.22 1.05
C ASN A 119 4.72 13.22 0.81
N ILE A 120 4.96 11.92 1.01
CA ILE A 120 3.91 10.88 0.91
C ILE A 120 2.82 11.13 1.95
N GLN A 121 3.17 11.41 3.22
CA GLN A 121 2.17 11.79 4.23
C GLN A 121 1.36 13.01 3.79
N GLY A 122 1.97 14.02 3.22
CA GLY A 122 1.25 15.18 2.69
C GLY A 122 0.26 14.84 1.57
N ILE A 123 0.54 13.81 0.75
CA ILE A 123 -0.43 13.32 -0.24
C ILE A 123 -1.60 12.62 0.47
N VAL A 124 -1.32 11.79 1.48
CA VAL A 124 -2.35 11.13 2.30
C VAL A 124 -3.24 12.17 2.99
N ASP A 125 -2.65 13.22 3.55
CA ASP A 125 -3.41 14.29 4.22
C ASP A 125 -4.36 15.01 3.23
N ILE A 126 -3.92 15.22 1.98
CA ILE A 126 -4.76 15.78 0.91
C ILE A 126 -5.91 14.83 0.55
N CYS A 127 -5.64 13.51 0.47
CA CYS A 127 -6.69 12.52 0.23
C CYS A 127 -7.76 12.58 1.33
N ASN A 128 -7.34 12.53 2.59
CA ASN A 128 -8.25 12.58 3.75
C ASN A 128 -9.06 13.88 3.80
N GLN A 129 -8.48 15.03 3.43
CA GLN A 129 -9.20 16.31 3.34
C GLN A 129 -10.27 16.33 2.23
N ASN A 130 -10.15 15.42 1.26
CA ASN A 130 -11.09 15.29 0.15
C ASN A 130 -11.99 14.04 0.25
N ASP A 131 -12.01 13.36 1.40
CA ASP A 131 -12.77 12.13 1.63
C ASP A 131 -12.41 11.01 0.62
N VAL A 132 -11.13 10.94 0.21
CA VAL A 132 -10.57 9.94 -0.71
C VAL A 132 -9.75 8.93 0.09
N GLU A 133 -10.02 7.65 -0.06
CA GLU A 133 -9.27 6.61 0.62
C GLU A 133 -7.85 6.49 0.06
N ALA A 134 -6.84 6.72 0.91
CA ALA A 134 -5.43 6.70 0.51
C ALA A 134 -4.82 5.32 0.72
N ILE A 135 -4.19 4.77 -0.33
CA ILE A 135 -3.49 3.49 -0.34
C ILE A 135 -2.02 3.75 -0.71
N VAL A 136 -1.11 3.50 0.23
CA VAL A 136 0.33 3.64 -0.01
C VAL A 136 0.95 2.28 -0.29
N VAL A 137 1.70 2.15 -1.37
CA VAL A 137 2.34 0.89 -1.78
C VAL A 137 3.85 1.01 -1.60
N THR A 138 4.48 0.03 -0.93
CA THR A 138 5.93 0.09 -0.63
C THR A 138 6.83 -0.21 -1.83
N GLY A 139 6.42 -1.09 -2.72
CA GLY A 139 7.21 -1.53 -3.87
C GLY A 139 7.89 -2.89 -3.66
N PHE A 140 9.03 -3.10 -4.28
CA PHE A 140 9.80 -4.36 -4.31
C PHE A 140 10.94 -4.36 -3.28
N ASN A 141 11.51 -5.55 -2.98
CA ASN A 141 12.74 -5.65 -2.18
C ASN A 141 13.96 -5.21 -3.01
N PRO A 142 14.60 -4.08 -2.70
CA PRO A 142 15.70 -3.59 -3.51
C PRO A 142 16.95 -4.45 -3.42
N PHE A 143 17.17 -5.23 -2.36
CA PHE A 143 18.31 -6.11 -2.23
C PHE A 143 18.24 -7.31 -3.19
N ASP A 144 17.03 -7.77 -3.50
CA ASP A 144 16.82 -8.87 -4.44
C ASP A 144 16.81 -8.39 -5.90
N CYS A 145 16.36 -7.17 -6.13
CA CYS A 145 16.02 -6.70 -7.46
C CYS A 145 17.07 -5.78 -8.08
N VAL A 146 17.71 -4.93 -7.29
CA VAL A 146 18.56 -3.84 -7.81
C VAL A 146 20.00 -4.27 -8.03
N VAL A 147 20.53 -3.96 -9.21
CA VAL A 147 21.96 -4.11 -9.54
C VAL A 147 22.47 -2.75 -10.02
N THR A 148 22.96 -1.92 -9.10
CA THR A 148 23.46 -0.57 -9.42
C THR A 148 24.90 -0.41 -8.93
N PRO A 149 25.92 -0.87 -9.70
CA PRO A 149 27.32 -0.75 -9.29
C PRO A 149 27.73 0.69 -9.00
N ASN A 150 27.18 1.64 -9.75
CA ASN A 150 27.50 3.07 -9.62
C ASN A 150 26.74 3.79 -8.49
N ASN A 151 25.82 3.09 -7.80
CA ASN A 151 25.08 3.64 -6.66
C ASN A 151 24.85 2.56 -5.58
N PRO A 152 25.92 2.02 -4.96
CA PRO A 152 25.83 0.87 -4.06
C PRO A 152 24.99 1.14 -2.80
N GLY A 153 24.84 2.39 -2.42
CA GLY A 153 23.99 2.78 -1.27
C GLY A 153 22.51 2.87 -1.56
N TYR A 154 22.09 2.81 -2.84
CA TYR A 154 20.69 2.96 -3.20
C TYR A 154 19.78 1.84 -2.62
N PRO A 155 20.14 0.55 -2.71
CA PRO A 155 19.27 -0.50 -2.17
C PRO A 155 18.94 -0.30 -0.69
N LYS A 156 19.95 0.05 0.11
CA LYS A 156 19.74 0.31 1.54
C LYS A 156 18.85 1.53 1.77
N ARG A 157 19.11 2.65 1.10
CA ARG A 157 18.27 3.85 1.26
C ARG A 157 16.83 3.59 0.88
N TYR A 158 16.58 2.80 -0.17
CA TYR A 158 15.24 2.48 -0.61
C TYR A 158 14.54 1.53 0.37
N ALA A 159 15.24 0.53 0.91
CA ALA A 159 14.72 -0.35 1.95
C ALA A 159 14.37 0.43 3.23
N ASP A 160 15.24 1.32 3.69
CA ASP A 160 15.02 2.18 4.85
C ASP A 160 13.78 3.08 4.63
N PHE A 161 13.65 3.67 3.44
CA PHE A 161 12.48 4.49 3.08
C PHE A 161 11.18 3.68 3.13
N GLN A 162 11.17 2.48 2.53
CA GLN A 162 10.00 1.60 2.55
C GLN A 162 9.61 1.18 3.97
N GLN A 163 10.60 0.88 4.82
CA GLN A 163 10.31 0.58 6.22
C GLN A 163 9.72 1.79 6.95
N MET A 164 10.24 2.99 6.70
CA MET A 164 9.67 4.21 7.28
C MET A 164 8.23 4.48 6.81
N LEU A 165 7.86 4.10 5.58
CA LEU A 165 6.45 4.19 5.14
C LEU A 165 5.55 3.30 6.02
N LEU A 166 5.97 2.05 6.25
CA LEU A 166 5.21 1.09 7.07
C LEU A 166 5.08 1.55 8.53
N ASP A 167 6.15 2.15 9.07
CA ASP A 167 6.21 2.50 10.50
C ASP A 167 5.53 3.84 10.83
N SER A 168 5.44 4.77 9.86
CA SER A 168 5.13 6.16 10.18
C SER A 168 3.97 6.80 9.42
N ILE A 169 3.50 6.24 8.30
CA ILE A 169 2.33 6.77 7.59
C ILE A 169 1.07 6.58 8.43
N LYS A 170 0.26 7.62 8.50
CA LYS A 170 -1.00 7.64 9.26
C LYS A 170 -2.16 8.08 8.36
N GLY A 171 -3.35 7.53 8.62
CA GLY A 171 -4.56 7.89 7.89
C GLY A 171 -4.61 7.30 6.46
N ALA A 172 -3.82 6.26 6.19
CA ALA A 172 -3.85 5.49 4.96
C ALA A 172 -3.59 4.01 5.27
N GLU A 173 -4.06 3.12 4.41
CA GLU A 173 -3.56 1.75 4.38
C GLU A 173 -2.18 1.74 3.70
N VAL A 174 -1.20 1.04 4.32
CA VAL A 174 0.13 0.84 3.74
C VAL A 174 0.29 -0.62 3.35
N ILE A 175 0.27 -0.89 2.05
CA ILE A 175 0.38 -2.25 1.52
C ILE A 175 1.86 -2.61 1.34
N ASP A 176 2.32 -3.59 2.11
CA ASP A 176 3.68 -4.14 1.95
C ASP A 176 3.74 -5.13 0.79
N THR A 177 4.33 -4.68 -0.31
CA THR A 177 4.51 -5.47 -1.54
C THR A 177 5.95 -5.94 -1.75
N ARG A 178 6.85 -5.72 -0.78
CA ARG A 178 8.30 -6.01 -0.93
C ARG A 178 8.62 -7.47 -1.24
N LYS A 179 7.75 -8.41 -0.87
CA LYS A 179 7.92 -9.84 -1.17
C LYS A 179 7.24 -10.29 -2.48
N ALA A 180 6.46 -9.42 -3.11
CA ALA A 180 5.69 -9.77 -4.30
C ALA A 180 6.58 -9.93 -5.55
N VAL A 181 7.56 -9.03 -5.71
CA VAL A 181 8.40 -8.92 -6.90
C VAL A 181 9.81 -9.37 -6.57
N ILE A 182 10.32 -10.34 -7.31
CA ILE A 182 11.68 -10.89 -7.17
C ILE A 182 12.50 -10.58 -8.43
N ARG A 183 13.81 -10.86 -8.46
CA ARG A 183 14.72 -10.47 -9.55
C ARG A 183 14.25 -10.84 -10.95
N LYS A 184 13.67 -12.03 -11.15
CA LYS A 184 13.16 -12.46 -12.47
C LYS A 184 11.95 -11.64 -12.96
N ASP A 185 11.31 -10.91 -12.07
CA ASP A 185 10.16 -10.07 -12.37
C ASP A 185 10.57 -8.62 -12.72
N CYS A 186 11.88 -8.36 -12.80
CA CYS A 186 12.46 -7.08 -13.14
C CYS A 186 12.98 -7.09 -14.58
N GLY A 187 12.71 -6.01 -15.31
CA GLY A 187 13.10 -5.84 -16.71
C GLY A 187 14.49 -5.20 -16.89
N ASP A 188 15.01 -4.52 -15.86
CA ASP A 188 16.28 -3.83 -15.91
C ASP A 188 17.08 -3.89 -14.60
N ALA A 189 18.22 -3.20 -14.57
CA ALA A 189 19.12 -3.19 -13.41
C ALA A 189 18.66 -2.28 -12.26
N ILE A 190 17.71 -1.37 -12.51
CA ILE A 190 17.16 -0.44 -11.52
C ILE A 190 15.83 -0.97 -10.96
N CYS A 191 15.44 -2.15 -11.44
CA CYS A 191 14.22 -2.86 -11.08
C CYS A 191 12.92 -2.19 -11.55
N HIS A 192 12.89 -1.67 -12.77
CA HIS A 192 11.60 -1.52 -13.42
C HIS A 192 11.01 -2.92 -13.66
N MET A 193 9.80 -3.10 -13.18
CA MET A 193 9.10 -4.38 -13.30
C MET A 193 8.84 -4.72 -14.76
N ASN A 194 9.04 -6.00 -15.11
CA ASN A 194 8.49 -6.56 -16.34
C ASN A 194 7.01 -6.90 -16.16
N HIS A 195 6.37 -7.46 -17.17
CA HIS A 195 4.92 -7.78 -17.11
C HIS A 195 4.57 -8.73 -15.95
N SER A 196 5.43 -9.70 -15.64
CA SER A 196 5.24 -10.60 -14.48
C SER A 196 5.27 -9.84 -13.16
N GLY A 197 6.22 -8.91 -13.00
CA GLY A 197 6.33 -8.08 -11.80
C GLY A 197 5.10 -7.18 -11.58
N HIS A 198 4.64 -6.53 -12.65
CA HIS A 198 3.41 -5.73 -12.57
C HIS A 198 2.18 -6.56 -12.21
N ARG A 199 2.06 -7.78 -12.77
CA ARG A 199 0.97 -8.69 -12.42
C ARG A 199 0.99 -9.06 -10.94
N LYS A 200 2.13 -9.51 -10.42
CA LYS A 200 2.29 -9.87 -9.01
C LYS A 200 2.00 -8.71 -8.07
N MET A 201 2.43 -7.51 -8.44
CA MET A 201 2.12 -6.30 -7.67
C MET A 201 0.60 -6.09 -7.59
N ALA A 202 -0.12 -6.16 -8.71
CA ALA A 202 -1.57 -6.01 -8.75
C ALA A 202 -2.28 -7.11 -7.95
N GLU A 203 -1.90 -8.37 -8.13
CA GLU A 203 -2.45 -9.53 -7.39
C GLU A 203 -2.26 -9.37 -5.88
N THR A 204 -1.07 -8.92 -5.45
CA THR A 204 -0.80 -8.68 -4.02
C THR A 204 -1.67 -7.56 -3.46
N ILE A 205 -1.89 -6.48 -4.21
CA ILE A 205 -2.78 -5.39 -3.78
C ILE A 205 -4.22 -5.90 -3.66
N ILE A 206 -4.72 -6.64 -4.65
CA ILE A 206 -6.06 -7.26 -4.64
C ILE A 206 -6.23 -8.14 -3.39
N GLU A 207 -5.25 -9.01 -3.12
CA GLU A 207 -5.26 -9.89 -1.95
C GLU A 207 -5.25 -9.12 -0.63
N LYS A 208 -4.34 -8.14 -0.49
CA LYS A 208 -4.18 -7.39 0.76
C LYS A 208 -5.39 -6.52 1.10
N MET A 209 -6.00 -5.90 0.10
CA MET A 209 -7.23 -5.13 0.24
C MET A 209 -8.49 -6.02 0.23
N ASN A 210 -8.35 -7.34 0.05
CA ASN A 210 -9.48 -8.27 -0.09
C ASN A 210 -10.49 -7.82 -1.16
N LEU A 211 -10.00 -7.37 -2.32
CA LEU A 211 -10.87 -6.87 -3.38
C LEU A 211 -11.55 -8.02 -4.15
N LYS A 212 -12.82 -7.84 -4.46
CA LYS A 212 -13.55 -8.72 -5.37
C LYS A 212 -13.02 -8.57 -6.80
N THR A 213 -12.80 -9.69 -7.49
CA THR A 213 -12.43 -9.68 -8.90
C THR A 213 -13.60 -10.03 -9.80
N LYS A 214 -13.60 -9.52 -11.04
CA LYS A 214 -14.65 -9.77 -12.04
C LYS A 214 -14.85 -11.24 -12.39
N ASN A 215 -13.84 -12.08 -12.15
CA ASN A 215 -13.86 -13.52 -12.52
C ASN A 215 -14.34 -14.43 -11.36
N THR A 216 -14.86 -13.88 -10.27
CA THR A 216 -15.43 -14.61 -9.13
C THR A 216 -16.95 -14.81 -9.23
N HIS A 217 -17.46 -14.99 -10.47
CA HIS A 217 -18.86 -15.37 -10.72
C HIS A 217 -18.96 -16.84 -11.04
#